data_77d3597d8ab20bf9ee3fe8f0a59be100
#
_entry.id   77d3597d8ab20bf9ee3fe8f0a59be100
#
_cell.length_a   1.000
_cell.length_b   1.000
_cell.length_c   1.000
_cell.angle_alpha   90.00
_cell.angle_beta   90.00
_cell.angle_gamma   90.00
#
_symmetry.space_group_name_H-M   'P 1'
#
loop_
_entity.id
_entity.type
_entity.pdbx_description
1 polymer ?
#
loop_
_entity_poly.entity_id
_entity_poly.type
_entity_poly.pdbx_seq_one_letter_code
_entity_poly.pdbx_strand_id
1 'polypeptide(L)'
;MKFCLKTSFAALAALALLYVAPVPAACQGAAASAPQNGNKDAKSAQPVPRLADGHPDLNGFWASSSGPDTPVNATFGPPDRGARRGDNEAKARLADPNQPPYKPELIEKVKDLARHESNADPAFYCKPGGVPRIGPPHAIIQHPGMPIVFLYQVIAGNTFRLVPMDGRPHDPAANPMYYGDSIGRWEGDTLVVDTIDLNDDTWLGLDGWFHSDALHVVERINREADAIRYQATVEDPNVFTRSWTMNPRIAKATTELIVENAPCIERDESHITDPGLKTRPE
;
A
#
# COMPACT_ATOMS: atom_id res chain seq x y z
N MET A 1 -24.69 -64.53 -1.23
CA MET A 1 -24.89 -65.28 0.04
C MET A 1 -25.30 -64.32 1.12
N LYS A 2 -26.47 -64.59 1.64
CA LYS A 2 -27.17 -63.93 2.76
C LYS A 2 -26.36 -64.08 4.08
N PHE A 3 -26.37 -63.10 4.96
CA PHE A 3 -26.90 -63.30 6.30
C PHE A 3 -27.16 -61.92 6.96
N CYS A 4 -28.37 -61.88 7.44
CA CYS A 4 -29.02 -60.82 8.20
C CYS A 4 -28.91 -61.22 9.68
N LEU A 5 -28.66 -60.28 10.59
CA LEU A 5 -29.06 -60.48 11.99
C LEU A 5 -29.51 -59.15 12.60
N LYS A 6 -30.77 -59.08 12.91
CA LYS A 6 -31.42 -58.09 13.78
C LYS A 6 -31.29 -58.51 15.23
N THR A 7 -31.07 -57.58 16.14
CA THR A 7 -31.61 -57.75 17.51
C THR A 7 -32.02 -56.37 18.07
N SER A 8 -33.32 -56.31 18.37
CA SER A 8 -33.96 -55.30 19.21
C SER A 8 -33.86 -55.66 20.70
N PHE A 9 -33.92 -54.67 21.58
CA PHE A 9 -34.47 -54.65 22.94
C PHE A 9 -34.05 -53.34 23.59
N ALA A 10 -34.76 -52.62 24.37
CA ALA A 10 -36.11 -52.49 24.89
C ALA A 10 -36.09 -51.28 25.81
N ALA A 11 -37.19 -50.60 25.88
CA ALA A 11 -37.43 -49.38 26.65
C ALA A 11 -37.38 -49.61 28.18
N LEU A 12 -36.94 -48.61 28.93
CA LEU A 12 -37.34 -48.45 30.34
C LEU A 12 -37.60 -46.96 30.61
N ALA A 13 -38.86 -46.69 30.90
CA ALA A 13 -39.34 -45.41 31.38
C ALA A 13 -39.14 -45.34 32.91
N ALA A 14 -38.66 -44.22 33.41
CA ALA A 14 -38.71 -43.89 34.82
C ALA A 14 -39.27 -42.46 35.01
N LEU A 15 -40.50 -42.42 35.55
CA LEU A 15 -41.14 -41.24 36.10
C LEU A 15 -40.38 -40.75 37.34
N ALA A 16 -40.13 -39.45 37.45
CA ALA A 16 -39.81 -38.81 38.72
C ALA A 16 -40.56 -37.49 38.85
N LEU A 17 -41.23 -37.38 39.95
CA LEU A 17 -42.21 -36.40 40.39
C LEU A 17 -41.65 -34.98 40.50
N LEU A 18 -42.48 -34.03 40.10
CA LEU A 18 -42.39 -32.58 40.40
C LEU A 18 -42.49 -32.33 41.90
N TYR A 19 -41.54 -31.63 42.48
CA TYR A 19 -41.69 -30.92 43.74
C TYR A 19 -41.63 -29.42 43.46
N VAL A 20 -42.74 -28.76 43.65
CA VAL A 20 -42.87 -27.29 43.61
C VAL A 20 -42.69 -26.77 45.03
N ALA A 21 -41.65 -25.97 45.26
CA ALA A 21 -41.51 -25.18 46.48
C ALA A 21 -41.71 -23.67 46.19
N PRO A 22 -42.40 -22.95 47.06
CA PRO A 22 -42.66 -21.53 46.82
C PRO A 22 -41.46 -20.65 47.16
N VAL A 23 -41.18 -19.69 46.27
CA VAL A 23 -40.14 -18.66 46.46
C VAL A 23 -40.75 -17.45 47.16
N PRO A 24 -40.17 -16.92 48.26
CA PRO A 24 -40.62 -15.64 48.82
C PRO A 24 -40.15 -14.45 48.03
N ALA A 25 -41.02 -13.53 47.80
CA ALA A 25 -40.75 -12.20 47.22
C ALA A 25 -39.89 -11.34 48.18
N ALA A 26 -38.74 -10.87 47.68
CA ALA A 26 -37.96 -9.84 48.37
C ALA A 26 -37.55 -8.72 47.42
N CYS A 27 -38.06 -7.55 47.71
CA CYS A 27 -37.60 -6.19 47.48
C CYS A 27 -36.66 -5.86 46.33
N GLN A 28 -37.20 -5.04 45.41
CA GLN A 28 -36.48 -4.24 44.46
C GLN A 28 -35.58 -3.21 45.18
N GLY A 29 -34.26 -3.38 45.04
CA GLY A 29 -33.27 -2.34 45.28
C GLY A 29 -32.74 -1.84 43.95
N ALA A 30 -33.00 -0.57 43.64
CA ALA A 30 -32.45 0.10 42.49
C ALA A 30 -30.95 0.24 42.64
N ALA A 31 -30.18 -0.54 41.85
CA ALA A 31 -28.74 -0.35 41.70
C ALA A 31 -28.49 0.51 40.45
N ALA A 32 -27.90 1.67 40.67
CA ALA A 32 -27.46 2.59 39.66
C ALA A 32 -26.46 1.89 38.74
N SER A 33 -26.77 1.84 37.42
CA SER A 33 -25.85 1.36 36.38
C SER A 33 -24.72 2.36 36.19
N ALA A 34 -23.53 1.99 36.60
CA ALA A 34 -22.30 2.67 36.21
C ALA A 34 -22.11 2.54 34.69
N PRO A 35 -21.60 3.57 34.01
CA PRO A 35 -21.31 3.46 32.57
C PRO A 35 -20.14 2.49 32.38
N GLN A 36 -20.43 1.35 31.79
CA GLN A 36 -19.39 0.46 31.25
C GLN A 36 -18.84 1.13 29.99
N ASN A 37 -17.77 1.89 30.14
CA ASN A 37 -16.88 2.25 29.05
C ASN A 37 -16.12 0.99 28.62
N GLY A 38 -16.78 0.14 27.85
CA GLY A 38 -16.17 -0.97 27.18
C GLY A 38 -15.30 -0.41 26.05
N ASN A 39 -14.01 -0.33 26.29
CA ASN A 39 -13.02 -0.14 25.25
C ASN A 39 -13.14 -1.30 24.24
N LYS A 40 -13.83 -1.06 23.10
CA LYS A 40 -14.13 -2.06 22.07
C LYS A 40 -13.00 -2.23 21.04
N ASP A 41 -11.81 -1.74 21.29
CA ASP A 41 -10.73 -1.69 20.30
C ASP A 41 -9.47 -2.49 20.68
N ALA A 42 -9.60 -3.52 21.50
CA ALA A 42 -8.56 -4.53 21.58
C ALA A 42 -8.88 -5.67 20.60
N LYS A 43 -8.83 -5.39 19.27
CA LYS A 43 -8.67 -6.45 18.27
C LYS A 43 -7.35 -7.13 18.61
N SER A 44 -7.38 -8.35 19.14
CA SER A 44 -6.17 -9.12 19.44
C SER A 44 -5.32 -9.16 18.18
N ALA A 45 -4.16 -8.52 18.23
CA ALA A 45 -3.24 -8.47 17.09
C ALA A 45 -2.88 -9.91 16.74
N GLN A 46 -3.32 -10.40 15.60
CA GLN A 46 -2.91 -11.70 15.11
C GLN A 46 -1.39 -11.68 14.92
N PRO A 47 -0.68 -12.75 15.30
CA PRO A 47 0.76 -12.78 15.15
C PRO A 47 1.13 -12.66 13.68
N VAL A 48 2.14 -11.85 13.38
CA VAL A 48 2.68 -11.68 12.01
C VAL A 48 3.26 -13.03 11.54
N PRO A 49 2.81 -13.59 10.41
CA PRO A 49 3.39 -14.79 9.82
C PRO A 49 4.89 -14.59 9.56
N ARG A 50 5.67 -15.68 9.74
CA ARG A 50 7.13 -15.66 9.54
C ARG A 50 7.58 -16.78 8.63
N LEU A 51 8.65 -16.54 7.88
CA LEU A 51 9.36 -17.55 7.13
C LEU A 51 10.28 -18.38 8.05
N ALA A 52 10.85 -19.44 7.50
CA ALA A 52 11.74 -20.35 8.25
C ALA A 52 13.01 -19.67 8.79
N ASP A 53 13.45 -18.59 8.17
CA ASP A 53 14.58 -17.75 8.60
C ASP A 53 14.23 -16.77 9.71
N GLY A 54 12.96 -16.72 10.13
CA GLY A 54 12.45 -15.89 11.22
C GLY A 54 12.00 -14.48 10.77
N HIS A 55 12.27 -14.06 9.55
CA HIS A 55 11.78 -12.77 9.04
C HIS A 55 10.28 -12.79 8.76
N PRO A 56 9.60 -11.64 8.83
CA PRO A 56 8.20 -11.55 8.43
C PRO A 56 7.98 -12.11 7.03
N ASP A 57 6.93 -12.91 6.88
CA ASP A 57 6.52 -13.43 5.58
C ASP A 57 5.75 -12.34 4.82
N LEU A 58 6.38 -11.73 3.83
CA LEU A 58 5.77 -10.70 2.98
C LEU A 58 5.06 -11.27 1.76
N ASN A 59 5.12 -12.60 1.53
CA ASN A 59 4.49 -13.22 0.38
C ASN A 59 2.99 -12.94 0.32
N GLY A 60 2.50 -12.73 -0.89
CA GLY A 60 1.07 -12.57 -1.14
C GLY A 60 0.74 -11.41 -2.06
N PHE A 61 -0.55 -11.18 -2.19
CA PHE A 61 -1.12 -10.06 -2.96
C PHE A 61 -1.57 -8.97 -2.00
N TRP A 62 -1.32 -7.73 -2.39
CA TRP A 62 -1.52 -6.55 -1.56
C TRP A 62 -2.27 -5.48 -2.35
N ALA A 63 -3.42 -5.07 -1.86
CA ALA A 63 -4.21 -3.99 -2.44
C ALA A 63 -4.01 -2.70 -1.64
N SER A 64 -3.58 -1.65 -2.31
CA SER A 64 -3.55 -0.32 -1.70
C SER A 64 -4.97 0.09 -1.32
N SER A 65 -5.18 0.43 -0.04
CA SER A 65 -6.48 0.90 0.40
C SER A 65 -6.68 2.34 -0.07
N SER A 66 -7.69 2.54 -0.92
CA SER A 66 -8.28 3.85 -1.13
C SER A 66 -9.35 4.01 -0.05
N GLY A 67 -9.09 4.74 1.01
CA GLY A 67 -10.05 4.92 2.09
C GLY A 67 -9.87 6.27 2.76
N PRO A 68 -10.85 6.71 3.58
CA PRO A 68 -10.77 7.99 4.29
C PRO A 68 -9.55 8.10 5.22
N ASP A 69 -8.98 6.97 5.62
CA ASP A 69 -7.80 6.91 6.48
C ASP A 69 -6.48 6.83 5.69
N THR A 70 -6.53 6.84 4.35
CA THR A 70 -5.33 6.84 3.53
C THR A 70 -4.86 8.29 3.37
N PRO A 71 -3.64 8.64 3.79
CA PRO A 71 -3.11 9.98 3.60
C PRO A 71 -3.19 10.40 2.12
N VAL A 72 -3.66 11.60 1.87
CA VAL A 72 -4.02 12.08 0.53
C VAL A 72 -2.84 12.07 -0.44
N ASN A 73 -1.62 12.27 0.05
CA ASN A 73 -0.39 12.20 -0.74
C ASN A 73 0.15 10.76 -0.92
N ALA A 74 -0.54 9.76 -0.35
CA ALA A 74 -0.20 8.35 -0.49
C ALA A 74 -1.01 7.64 -1.59
N THR A 75 -1.95 8.34 -2.23
CA THR A 75 -2.82 7.74 -3.24
C THR A 75 -2.17 7.70 -4.61
N PHE A 76 -1.49 6.60 -4.90
CA PHE A 76 -1.26 6.09 -6.24
C PHE A 76 -1.74 4.65 -6.30
N GLY A 77 -3.05 4.48 -6.36
CA GLY A 77 -3.66 3.30 -6.92
C GLY A 77 -4.13 3.60 -8.35
N PRO A 78 -4.44 2.59 -9.18
CA PRO A 78 -5.18 2.84 -10.39
C PRO A 78 -6.40 3.68 -10.00
N PRO A 79 -6.76 4.71 -10.82
CA PRO A 79 -7.95 5.49 -10.53
C PRO A 79 -9.10 4.51 -10.39
N ASP A 80 -9.79 4.54 -9.25
CA ASP A 80 -11.03 3.82 -9.08
C ASP A 80 -11.89 4.13 -10.31
N ARG A 81 -12.29 3.09 -11.06
CA ARG A 81 -13.05 3.26 -12.29
C ARG A 81 -14.38 3.92 -11.95
N GLY A 82 -14.42 5.25 -11.89
CA GLY A 82 -15.60 6.02 -11.57
C GLY A 82 -15.40 7.18 -10.61
N ALA A 83 -14.34 7.23 -9.83
CA ALA A 83 -14.01 8.43 -9.09
C ALA A 83 -13.39 9.44 -10.04
N ARG A 84 -14.16 10.43 -10.46
CA ARG A 84 -13.57 11.68 -10.96
C ARG A 84 -12.67 12.16 -9.82
N ARG A 85 -11.37 12.26 -10.08
CA ARG A 85 -10.45 12.97 -9.16
C ARG A 85 -11.04 14.37 -8.99
N GLY A 86 -11.79 14.53 -7.88
CA GLY A 86 -12.48 15.78 -7.64
C GLY A 86 -11.48 16.83 -7.20
N ASP A 87 -11.82 18.08 -7.43
CA ASP A 87 -11.09 19.25 -6.91
C ASP A 87 -10.80 19.16 -5.41
N ASN A 88 -11.57 18.34 -4.68
CA ASN A 88 -11.39 18.10 -3.25
C ASN A 88 -10.15 17.28 -2.92
N GLU A 89 -9.78 16.25 -3.71
CA GLU A 89 -8.57 15.45 -3.46
C GLU A 89 -7.31 16.27 -3.77
N ALA A 90 -7.32 17.04 -4.86
CA ALA A 90 -6.22 17.93 -5.18
C ALA A 90 -6.03 19.00 -4.09
N LYS A 91 -7.12 19.61 -3.61
CA LYS A 91 -7.09 20.57 -2.51
C LYS A 91 -6.56 19.92 -1.22
N ALA A 92 -6.97 18.69 -0.92
CA ALA A 92 -6.51 17.99 0.28
C ALA A 92 -5.00 17.66 0.18
N ARG A 93 -4.49 17.23 -0.99
CA ARG A 93 -3.04 17.02 -1.20
C ARG A 93 -2.26 18.31 -1.02
N LEU A 94 -2.73 19.42 -1.60
CA LEU A 94 -2.07 20.72 -1.48
C LEU A 94 -2.13 21.28 -0.05
N ALA A 95 -3.14 20.92 0.73
CA ALA A 95 -3.30 21.33 2.13
C ALA A 95 -2.53 20.43 3.11
N ASP A 96 -1.98 19.30 2.67
CA ASP A 96 -1.16 18.43 3.53
C ASP A 96 0.11 19.18 3.96
N PRO A 97 0.38 19.29 5.28
CA PRO A 97 1.58 19.97 5.76
C PRO A 97 2.88 19.25 5.39
N ASN A 98 2.80 17.96 5.04
CA ASN A 98 3.95 17.15 4.64
C ASN A 98 4.23 17.27 3.14
N GLN A 99 4.57 18.47 2.68
CA GLN A 99 4.96 18.75 1.31
C GLN A 99 6.45 18.47 1.07
N PRO A 100 6.85 18.09 -0.16
CA PRO A 100 8.25 17.95 -0.51
C PRO A 100 8.99 19.29 -0.34
N PRO A 101 10.15 19.31 0.35
CA PRO A 101 10.85 20.52 0.74
C PRO A 101 11.72 21.07 -0.41
N TYR A 102 11.11 21.44 -1.52
CA TYR A 102 11.82 22.02 -2.66
C TYR A 102 12.61 23.26 -2.28
N LYS A 103 13.74 23.46 -2.96
CA LYS A 103 14.50 24.69 -2.88
C LYS A 103 13.64 25.88 -3.34
N PRO A 104 13.77 27.05 -2.72
CA PRO A 104 12.93 28.22 -3.03
C PRO A 104 12.89 28.58 -4.53
N GLU A 105 14.03 28.47 -5.20
CA GLU A 105 14.17 28.78 -6.64
C GLU A 105 13.43 27.80 -7.57
N LEU A 106 13.03 26.61 -7.05
CA LEU A 106 12.33 25.58 -7.81
C LEU A 106 10.80 25.58 -7.60
N ILE A 107 10.31 26.34 -6.63
CA ILE A 107 8.87 26.36 -6.27
C ILE A 107 8.00 26.77 -7.46
N GLU A 108 8.41 27.78 -8.23
CA GLU A 108 7.62 28.21 -9.40
C GLU A 108 7.61 27.15 -10.51
N LYS A 109 8.71 26.40 -10.69
CA LYS A 109 8.75 25.25 -11.60
C LYS A 109 7.75 24.16 -11.17
N VAL A 110 7.73 23.81 -9.86
CA VAL A 110 6.77 22.82 -9.34
C VAL A 110 5.32 23.25 -9.60
N LYS A 111 4.99 24.53 -9.32
CA LYS A 111 3.66 25.07 -9.56
C LYS A 111 3.30 25.07 -11.05
N ASP A 112 4.26 25.37 -11.92
CA ASP A 112 4.04 25.34 -13.36
C ASP A 112 3.76 23.92 -13.86
N LEU A 113 4.56 22.95 -13.45
CA LEU A 113 4.36 21.54 -13.75
C LEU A 113 3.00 21.05 -13.22
N ALA A 114 2.60 21.46 -12.03
CA ALA A 114 1.31 21.11 -11.44
C ALA A 114 0.13 21.68 -12.25
N ARG A 115 0.24 22.93 -12.77
CA ARG A 115 -0.77 23.53 -13.62
C ARG A 115 -0.93 22.81 -14.96
N HIS A 116 0.15 22.23 -15.46
CA HIS A 116 0.21 21.55 -16.75
C HIS A 116 0.35 20.03 -16.59
N GLU A 117 -0.10 19.46 -15.47
CA GLU A 117 0.12 18.05 -15.09
C GLU A 117 -0.18 17.08 -16.24
N SER A 118 -1.31 17.22 -16.92
CA SER A 118 -1.70 16.35 -18.04
C SER A 118 -0.75 16.37 -19.24
N ASN A 119 0.01 17.45 -19.40
CA ASN A 119 0.96 17.64 -20.49
C ASN A 119 2.42 17.58 -20.06
N ALA A 120 2.69 17.51 -18.76
CA ALA A 120 4.03 17.57 -18.22
C ALA A 120 4.42 16.30 -17.44
N ASP A 121 3.44 15.58 -16.88
CA ASP A 121 3.71 14.37 -16.12
C ASP A 121 4.08 13.20 -17.05
N PRO A 122 5.31 12.64 -16.93
CA PRO A 122 5.77 11.54 -17.80
C PRO A 122 4.84 10.33 -17.82
N ALA A 123 4.11 10.07 -16.72
CA ALA A 123 3.19 8.93 -16.64
C ALA A 123 2.02 9.02 -17.64
N PHE A 124 1.64 10.23 -18.10
CA PHE A 124 0.65 10.41 -19.16
C PHE A 124 1.19 10.08 -20.56
N TYR A 125 2.51 9.93 -20.68
CA TYR A 125 3.21 9.54 -21.92
C TYR A 125 3.69 8.10 -21.87
N CYS A 126 2.97 7.24 -21.18
CA CYS A 126 3.28 5.81 -21.05
C CYS A 126 4.65 5.51 -20.39
N LYS A 127 5.28 6.48 -19.76
CA LYS A 127 6.53 6.24 -19.03
C LYS A 127 6.26 5.55 -17.71
N PRO A 128 7.13 4.65 -17.27
CA PRO A 128 7.02 4.01 -15.97
C PRO A 128 6.97 5.03 -14.83
N GLY A 129 6.21 4.72 -13.78
CA GLY A 129 5.97 5.68 -12.69
C GLY A 129 7.18 6.00 -11.81
N GLY A 130 8.23 5.17 -11.85
CA GLY A 130 9.40 5.34 -10.98
C GLY A 130 9.16 5.01 -9.52
N VAL A 131 10.21 5.11 -8.73
CA VAL A 131 10.21 4.90 -7.26
C VAL A 131 10.37 6.26 -6.59
N PRO A 132 9.62 6.60 -5.57
CA PRO A 132 8.65 5.80 -4.81
C PRO A 132 7.20 5.93 -5.31
N ARG A 133 6.98 6.60 -6.45
CA ARG A 133 5.65 6.87 -6.99
C ARG A 133 4.83 5.60 -7.20
N ILE A 134 5.46 4.53 -7.68
CA ILE A 134 4.83 3.24 -7.93
C ILE A 134 4.19 2.64 -6.65
N GLY A 135 4.66 3.03 -5.46
CA GLY A 135 4.09 2.68 -4.16
C GLY A 135 4.39 1.27 -3.68
N PRO A 136 3.58 0.77 -2.73
CA PRO A 136 3.74 -0.58 -2.24
C PRO A 136 3.50 -1.59 -3.35
N PRO A 137 4.25 -2.72 -3.37
CA PRO A 137 4.04 -3.78 -4.33
C PRO A 137 2.62 -4.35 -4.29
N HIS A 138 2.07 -4.70 -5.45
CA HIS A 138 0.79 -5.42 -5.56
C HIS A 138 0.93 -6.91 -5.28
N ALA A 139 2.12 -7.48 -5.51
CA ALA A 139 2.48 -8.78 -4.98
C ALA A 139 3.96 -8.82 -4.61
N ILE A 140 4.26 -9.63 -3.61
CA ILE A 140 5.64 -9.89 -3.15
C ILE A 140 5.88 -11.38 -3.22
N ILE A 141 7.03 -11.76 -3.78
CA ILE A 141 7.56 -13.13 -3.75
C ILE A 141 8.87 -13.08 -2.98
N GLN A 142 8.88 -13.77 -1.86
CA GLN A 142 10.01 -13.82 -0.94
C GLN A 142 10.39 -15.28 -0.69
N HIS A 143 11.66 -15.59 -0.90
CA HIS A 143 12.22 -16.90 -0.59
C HIS A 143 13.60 -16.71 0.04
N PRO A 144 13.94 -17.39 1.15
CA PRO A 144 15.25 -17.30 1.78
C PRO A 144 16.39 -17.59 0.78
N GLY A 145 17.40 -16.74 0.77
CA GLY A 145 18.56 -16.86 -0.11
C GLY A 145 18.34 -16.41 -1.57
N MET A 146 17.17 -15.87 -1.88
CA MET A 146 16.85 -15.32 -3.21
C MET A 146 16.58 -13.82 -3.11
N PRO A 147 16.73 -13.04 -4.20
CA PRO A 147 16.20 -11.69 -4.27
C PRO A 147 14.70 -11.67 -3.98
N ILE A 148 14.24 -10.66 -3.27
CA ILE A 148 12.80 -10.43 -3.14
C ILE A 148 12.29 -9.84 -4.45
N VAL A 149 11.16 -10.35 -4.94
CA VAL A 149 10.54 -9.88 -6.18
C VAL A 149 9.30 -9.06 -5.83
N PHE A 150 9.28 -7.82 -6.26
CA PHE A 150 8.12 -6.94 -6.20
C PHE A 150 7.42 -6.94 -7.56
N LEU A 151 6.13 -7.24 -7.59
CA LEU A 151 5.31 -7.18 -8.78
C LEU A 151 4.32 -6.03 -8.68
N TYR A 152 4.13 -5.34 -9.78
CA TYR A 152 3.25 -4.18 -9.87
C TYR A 152 2.32 -4.28 -11.06
N GLN A 153 1.08 -3.89 -10.85
CA GLN A 153 0.08 -3.71 -11.89
C GLN A 153 -0.22 -2.21 -11.99
N VAL A 154 0.40 -1.55 -12.93
CA VAL A 154 0.35 -0.10 -13.08
C VAL A 154 -0.08 0.32 -14.48
N ILE A 155 -0.51 1.57 -14.63
CA ILE A 155 -1.11 2.07 -15.86
C ILE A 155 -0.19 1.95 -17.09
N ALA A 156 1.12 2.08 -16.90
CA ALA A 156 2.12 1.92 -17.96
C ALA A 156 2.42 0.45 -18.32
N GLY A 157 1.65 -0.50 -17.78
CA GLY A 157 1.85 -1.94 -17.93
C GLY A 157 2.39 -2.59 -16.65
N ASN A 158 2.33 -3.91 -16.61
CA ASN A 158 2.85 -4.65 -15.48
C ASN A 158 4.37 -4.57 -15.44
N THR A 159 4.92 -4.44 -14.26
CA THR A 159 6.37 -4.36 -14.06
C THR A 159 6.78 -5.09 -12.78
N PHE A 160 8.09 -5.28 -12.66
CA PHE A 160 8.68 -5.91 -11.49
C PHE A 160 9.95 -5.19 -11.06
N ARG A 161 10.33 -5.39 -9.79
CA ARG A 161 11.64 -5.03 -9.25
C ARG A 161 12.25 -6.22 -8.56
N LEU A 162 13.54 -6.43 -8.75
CA LEU A 162 14.33 -7.38 -8.00
C LEU A 162 15.08 -6.63 -6.90
N VAL A 163 15.02 -7.15 -5.70
CA VAL A 163 15.70 -6.59 -4.53
C VAL A 163 16.67 -7.64 -3.99
N PRO A 164 17.95 -7.60 -4.40
CA PRO A 164 19.00 -8.45 -3.84
C PRO A 164 19.10 -8.27 -2.33
N MET A 165 19.24 -9.41 -1.61
CA MET A 165 19.30 -9.47 -0.16
C MET A 165 20.65 -10.03 0.35
N ASP A 166 21.65 -10.09 -0.50
CA ASP A 166 22.96 -10.73 -0.26
C ASP A 166 24.02 -9.78 0.31
N GLY A 167 23.65 -8.54 0.62
CA GLY A 167 24.55 -7.54 1.20
C GLY A 167 25.54 -6.94 0.21
N ARG A 168 25.33 -7.14 -1.11
CA ARG A 168 26.16 -6.48 -2.13
C ARG A 168 26.01 -4.96 -2.04
N PRO A 169 27.01 -4.19 -2.44
CA PRO A 169 26.84 -2.76 -2.68
C PRO A 169 26.03 -2.52 -3.97
N HIS A 170 25.60 -1.28 -4.17
CA HIS A 170 25.09 -0.82 -5.46
C HIS A 170 26.13 -1.00 -6.56
N ASP A 171 25.69 -1.27 -7.79
CA ASP A 171 26.56 -1.40 -8.94
C ASP A 171 27.05 0.00 -9.39
N PRO A 172 28.35 0.31 -9.25
CA PRO A 172 28.87 1.63 -9.63
C PRO A 172 28.85 1.87 -11.16
N ALA A 173 28.54 0.83 -11.94
CA ALA A 173 28.42 0.90 -13.40
C ALA A 173 26.95 0.84 -13.87
N ALA A 174 25.99 0.87 -12.95
CA ALA A 174 24.57 0.87 -13.31
C ALA A 174 24.23 2.13 -14.11
N ASN A 175 23.41 1.93 -15.14
CA ASN A 175 22.84 3.08 -15.86
C ASN A 175 21.54 3.53 -15.16
N PRO A 176 21.24 4.83 -15.13
CA PRO A 176 19.98 5.33 -14.60
C PRO A 176 18.77 4.66 -15.28
N MET A 177 17.84 4.18 -14.47
CA MET A 177 16.63 3.48 -14.90
C MET A 177 15.41 4.03 -14.19
N TYR A 178 14.21 3.73 -14.70
CA TYR A 178 12.95 4.15 -14.07
C TYR A 178 12.75 3.63 -12.65
N TYR A 179 13.30 2.45 -12.34
CA TYR A 179 13.17 1.82 -11.02
C TYR A 179 14.51 1.70 -10.29
N GLY A 180 15.57 2.28 -10.86
CA GLY A 180 16.92 2.35 -10.29
C GLY A 180 17.57 1.02 -9.99
N ASP A 181 18.72 1.06 -9.33
CA ASP A 181 19.39 -0.09 -8.72
C ASP A 181 18.95 -0.20 -7.26
N SER A 182 18.34 -1.34 -6.90
CA SER A 182 17.78 -1.60 -5.58
C SER A 182 18.56 -2.68 -4.86
N ILE A 183 18.88 -2.45 -3.58
CA ILE A 183 19.41 -3.46 -2.67
C ILE A 183 18.56 -3.51 -1.40
N GLY A 184 18.47 -4.66 -0.77
CA GLY A 184 17.63 -4.86 0.41
C GLY A 184 18.42 -5.37 1.61
N ARG A 185 17.90 -5.02 2.80
CA ARG A 185 18.36 -5.58 4.06
C ARG A 185 17.21 -5.64 5.07
N TRP A 186 17.36 -6.52 6.04
CA TRP A 186 16.45 -6.55 7.18
C TRP A 186 16.99 -5.70 8.33
N GLU A 187 16.13 -4.84 8.90
CA GLU A 187 16.37 -4.14 10.16
C GLU A 187 15.29 -4.60 11.16
N GLY A 188 15.59 -5.66 11.91
CA GLY A 188 14.58 -6.36 12.71
C GLY A 188 13.46 -6.92 11.84
N ASP A 189 12.23 -6.48 12.06
CA ASP A 189 11.05 -6.89 11.29
C ASP A 189 10.72 -5.95 10.10
N THR A 190 11.61 -5.01 9.79
CA THR A 190 11.46 -4.07 8.68
C THR A 190 12.34 -4.48 7.52
N LEU A 191 11.74 -4.71 6.36
CA LEU A 191 12.48 -4.75 5.10
C LEU A 191 12.82 -3.30 4.70
N VAL A 192 14.10 -3.01 4.55
CA VAL A 192 14.62 -1.74 4.05
C VAL A 192 15.14 -1.96 2.65
N VAL A 193 14.65 -1.19 1.70
CA VAL A 193 15.11 -1.20 0.31
C VAL A 193 15.73 0.14 0.00
N ASP A 194 16.98 0.11 -0.38
CA ASP A 194 17.78 1.26 -0.77
C ASP A 194 17.87 1.31 -2.30
N THR A 195 17.60 2.46 -2.91
CA THR A 195 17.52 2.58 -4.37
C THR A 195 18.17 3.88 -4.83
N ILE A 196 19.11 3.75 -5.76
CA ILE A 196 19.81 4.84 -6.45
C ILE A 196 19.72 4.65 -7.98
N ASP A 197 20.39 5.47 -8.74
CA ASP A 197 20.47 5.42 -10.20
C ASP A 197 19.08 5.47 -10.86
N LEU A 198 18.22 6.33 -10.33
CA LEU A 198 16.92 6.65 -10.89
C LEU A 198 17.10 7.73 -11.97
N ASN A 199 16.50 7.52 -13.14
CA ASN A 199 16.47 8.59 -14.15
C ASN A 199 15.49 9.70 -13.74
N ASP A 200 15.67 10.90 -14.27
CA ASP A 200 14.87 12.09 -13.96
C ASP A 200 13.56 12.19 -14.77
N ASP A 201 13.22 11.14 -15.50
CA ASP A 201 12.07 11.07 -16.40
C ASP A 201 10.83 10.48 -15.68
N THR A 202 10.74 10.72 -14.37
CA THR A 202 9.63 10.35 -13.50
C THR A 202 9.32 11.45 -12.50
N TRP A 203 8.19 11.32 -11.81
CA TRP A 203 7.84 12.20 -10.69
C TRP A 203 7.70 11.39 -9.40
N LEU A 204 7.86 12.04 -8.24
CA LEU A 204 7.66 11.41 -6.93
C LEU A 204 6.19 11.18 -6.59
N GLY A 205 5.31 11.89 -7.27
CA GLY A 205 3.88 11.87 -7.05
C GLY A 205 3.14 12.63 -8.16
N LEU A 206 2.03 13.26 -7.80
CA LEU A 206 1.30 14.24 -8.61
C LEU A 206 1.83 15.66 -8.31
N ASP A 207 1.12 16.65 -8.84
CA ASP A 207 1.29 18.05 -8.47
C ASP A 207 2.69 18.62 -8.80
N GLY A 208 3.30 18.11 -9.89
CA GLY A 208 4.59 18.62 -10.39
C GLY A 208 5.81 18.19 -9.57
N TRP A 209 5.70 17.13 -8.78
CA TRP A 209 6.77 16.68 -7.88
C TRP A 209 7.90 15.96 -8.62
N PHE A 210 8.61 16.73 -9.43
CA PHE A 210 9.79 16.26 -10.16
C PHE A 210 10.98 16.03 -9.23
N HIS A 211 11.95 15.28 -9.72
CA HIS A 211 13.26 15.07 -9.09
C HIS A 211 14.38 15.16 -10.12
N SER A 212 15.63 15.05 -9.69
CA SER A 212 16.77 14.90 -10.57
C SER A 212 17.30 13.45 -10.57
N ASP A 213 18.32 13.20 -11.36
CA ASP A 213 19.08 11.94 -11.38
C ASP A 213 19.91 11.68 -10.11
N ALA A 214 20.03 12.67 -9.21
CA ALA A 214 20.62 12.51 -7.90
C ALA A 214 19.64 11.97 -6.84
N LEU A 215 18.46 11.52 -7.26
CA LEU A 215 17.46 10.97 -6.35
C LEU A 215 17.95 9.69 -5.70
N HIS A 216 17.88 9.65 -4.37
CA HIS A 216 18.06 8.48 -3.53
C HIS A 216 16.79 8.18 -2.78
N VAL A 217 16.36 6.93 -2.77
CA VAL A 217 15.12 6.51 -2.12
C VAL A 217 15.37 5.37 -1.15
N VAL A 218 14.92 5.52 0.08
CA VAL A 218 14.91 4.46 1.09
C VAL A 218 13.47 4.09 1.41
N GLU A 219 13.08 2.87 1.02
CA GLU A 219 11.74 2.34 1.30
C GLU A 219 11.79 1.44 2.53
N ARG A 220 10.79 1.54 3.40
CA ARG A 220 10.64 0.71 4.60
C ARG A 220 9.30 0.00 4.55
N ILE A 221 9.34 -1.33 4.60
CA ILE A 221 8.16 -2.18 4.51
C ILE A 221 8.06 -3.01 5.78
N ASN A 222 6.96 -2.84 6.50
CA ASN A 222 6.62 -3.62 7.68
C ASN A 222 5.35 -4.41 7.41
N ARG A 223 5.33 -5.69 7.81
CA ARG A 223 4.10 -6.48 7.83
C ARG A 223 3.36 -6.24 9.14
N GLU A 224 2.13 -5.84 9.04
CA GLU A 224 1.12 -5.96 10.08
C GLU A 224 0.33 -7.27 9.84
N ALA A 225 -0.62 -7.65 10.67
CA ALA A 225 -1.27 -8.96 10.54
C ALA A 225 -1.79 -9.26 9.12
N ASP A 226 -2.66 -8.37 8.62
CA ASP A 226 -3.35 -8.47 7.33
C ASP A 226 -3.00 -7.33 6.35
N ALA A 227 -1.93 -6.62 6.61
CA ALA A 227 -1.51 -5.48 5.82
C ALA A 227 0.02 -5.35 5.78
N ILE A 228 0.53 -4.63 4.80
CA ILE A 228 1.87 -4.07 4.80
C ILE A 228 1.79 -2.56 4.93
N ARG A 229 2.66 -2.01 5.75
CA ARG A 229 2.91 -0.58 5.89
C ARG A 229 4.15 -0.24 5.08
N TYR A 230 4.00 0.62 4.10
CA TYR A 230 5.06 1.10 3.23
C TYR A 230 5.32 2.57 3.52
N GLN A 231 6.59 2.95 3.66
CA GLN A 231 7.00 4.34 3.81
C GLN A 231 8.30 4.58 3.04
N ALA A 232 8.35 5.67 2.29
CA ALA A 232 9.54 6.07 1.56
C ALA A 232 10.12 7.36 2.12
N THR A 233 11.44 7.42 2.22
CA THR A 233 12.22 8.64 2.45
C THR A 233 13.01 8.92 1.18
N VAL A 234 12.97 10.14 0.71
CA VAL A 234 13.67 10.59 -0.50
C VAL A 234 14.70 11.67 -0.15
N GLU A 235 15.83 11.60 -0.81
CA GLU A 235 16.88 12.60 -0.76
C GLU A 235 17.24 12.99 -2.20
N ASP A 236 17.29 14.26 -2.48
CA ASP A 236 17.74 14.79 -3.76
C ASP A 236 18.40 16.15 -3.51
N PRO A 237 19.74 16.20 -3.42
CA PRO A 237 20.45 17.43 -3.08
C PRO A 237 20.34 18.51 -4.17
N ASN A 238 19.93 18.14 -5.38
CA ASN A 238 19.75 19.10 -6.47
C ASN A 238 18.42 19.85 -6.35
N VAL A 239 17.36 19.22 -5.80
CA VAL A 239 16.02 19.81 -5.77
C VAL A 239 15.51 20.10 -4.36
N PHE A 240 15.92 19.35 -3.33
CA PHE A 240 15.43 19.51 -1.96
C PHE A 240 16.40 20.23 -1.03
N THR A 241 15.85 20.90 -0.04
CA THR A 241 16.61 21.52 1.05
C THR A 241 16.99 20.54 2.17
N ARG A 242 16.30 19.40 2.24
CA ARG A 242 16.51 18.31 3.22
C ARG A 242 15.86 17.02 2.70
N SER A 243 16.17 15.89 3.34
CA SER A 243 15.44 14.65 3.11
C SER A 243 13.95 14.82 3.44
N TRP A 244 13.10 14.08 2.73
CA TRP A 244 11.65 14.10 2.90
C TRP A 244 11.10 12.70 3.06
N THR A 245 10.49 12.42 4.21
CA THR A 245 9.77 11.18 4.45
C THR A 245 8.32 11.36 4.08
N MET A 246 7.89 10.61 3.08
CA MET A 246 6.51 10.63 2.58
C MET A 246 5.56 10.04 3.63
N ASN A 247 4.29 10.40 3.53
CA ASN A 247 3.27 9.77 4.36
C ASN A 247 3.19 8.26 4.07
N PRO A 248 3.00 7.44 5.10
CA PRO A 248 2.94 5.99 4.92
C PRO A 248 1.72 5.58 4.08
N ARG A 249 1.88 4.51 3.33
CA ARG A 249 0.81 3.85 2.57
C ARG A 249 0.55 2.49 3.19
N ILE A 250 -0.73 2.12 3.27
CA ILE A 250 -1.14 0.82 3.77
C ILE A 250 -1.70 0.00 2.60
N ALA A 251 -1.18 -1.20 2.41
CA ALA A 251 -1.75 -2.14 1.47
C ALA A 251 -2.25 -3.37 2.24
N LYS A 252 -3.51 -3.72 2.06
CA LYS A 252 -4.15 -4.85 2.74
C LYS A 252 -3.96 -6.12 1.95
N ALA A 253 -3.82 -7.25 2.65
CA ALA A 253 -3.82 -8.55 2.01
C ALA A 253 -5.12 -8.75 1.21
N THR A 254 -4.98 -9.29 0.00
CA THR A 254 -6.10 -9.56 -0.91
C THR A 254 -5.93 -10.91 -1.57
N THR A 255 -7.03 -11.44 -2.09
CA THR A 255 -7.05 -12.63 -2.97
C THR A 255 -7.13 -12.25 -4.46
N GLU A 256 -7.20 -10.97 -4.76
CA GLU A 256 -7.21 -10.48 -6.13
C GLU A 256 -5.84 -10.70 -6.76
N LEU A 257 -5.83 -11.39 -7.89
CA LEU A 257 -4.61 -11.67 -8.63
C LEU A 257 -4.21 -10.46 -9.47
N ILE A 258 -2.92 -10.27 -9.66
CA ILE A 258 -2.40 -9.39 -10.69
C ILE A 258 -2.82 -9.99 -12.04
N VAL A 259 -3.44 -9.18 -12.87
CA VAL A 259 -3.84 -9.55 -14.23
C VAL A 259 -2.98 -8.80 -15.25
N GLU A 260 -2.89 -9.34 -16.45
CA GLU A 260 -2.22 -8.65 -17.55
C GLU A 260 -2.96 -7.34 -17.86
N ASN A 261 -2.23 -6.24 -17.86
CA ASN A 261 -2.71 -4.97 -18.36
C ASN A 261 -2.36 -4.84 -19.84
N ALA A 262 -3.28 -4.29 -20.62
CA ALA A 262 -2.94 -3.83 -21.95
C ALA A 262 -1.77 -2.82 -21.85
N PRO A 263 -0.74 -2.95 -22.69
CA PRO A 263 0.34 -1.98 -22.69
C PRO A 263 -0.23 -0.59 -23.06
N CYS A 264 0.28 0.42 -22.37
CA CYS A 264 0.03 1.80 -22.77
C CYS A 264 0.60 2.01 -24.17
N ILE A 265 -0.14 2.63 -25.06
CA ILE A 265 0.29 2.90 -26.45
C ILE A 265 0.06 4.37 -26.80
N GLU A 266 0.82 4.87 -27.76
CA GLU A 266 0.78 6.26 -28.23
C GLU A 266 -0.63 6.80 -28.56
N ARG A 267 -1.56 5.92 -28.95
CA ARG A 267 -2.97 6.31 -29.20
C ARG A 267 -3.69 6.74 -27.93
N ASP A 268 -3.27 6.20 -26.79
CA ASP A 268 -3.85 6.58 -25.50
C ASP A 268 -3.33 7.96 -25.08
N GLU A 269 -2.10 8.30 -25.46
CA GLU A 269 -1.55 9.65 -25.28
C GLU A 269 -2.43 10.72 -25.94
N SER A 270 -2.86 10.49 -27.16
CA SER A 270 -3.68 11.49 -27.90
C SER A 270 -5.02 11.76 -27.21
N HIS A 271 -5.59 10.80 -26.50
CA HIS A 271 -6.81 10.99 -25.70
C HIS A 271 -6.57 11.71 -24.38
N ILE A 272 -5.36 11.57 -23.81
CA ILE A 272 -5.00 12.15 -22.53
C ILE A 272 -4.41 13.56 -22.72
N THR A 273 -3.67 13.76 -23.81
CA THR A 273 -2.91 14.98 -24.09
C THR A 273 -3.54 15.88 -25.14
N ASP A 274 -4.75 15.53 -25.66
CA ASP A 274 -5.46 16.36 -26.64
C ASP A 274 -5.64 17.78 -26.09
N PRO A 275 -5.00 18.78 -26.71
CA PRO A 275 -5.14 20.19 -26.32
C PRO A 275 -6.57 20.72 -26.45
N GLY A 276 -7.47 19.97 -27.07
CA GLY A 276 -8.91 20.23 -27.11
C GLY A 276 -9.65 19.77 -25.85
N LEU A 277 -9.07 18.87 -25.04
CA LEU A 277 -9.56 18.59 -23.70
C LEU A 277 -9.16 19.79 -22.83
N LYS A 278 -10.11 20.67 -22.64
CA LYS A 278 -9.95 21.92 -21.90
C LYS A 278 -9.16 21.67 -20.63
N THR A 279 -7.97 22.21 -20.57
CA THR A 279 -7.25 22.46 -19.34
C THR A 279 -8.24 23.00 -18.29
N ARG A 280 -8.13 22.52 -17.07
CA ARG A 280 -8.91 22.98 -15.92
C ARG A 280 -9.05 24.52 -15.98
N PRO A 281 -10.23 25.09 -15.81
CA PRO A 281 -10.33 26.53 -15.68
C PRO A 281 -9.49 26.99 -14.50
N GLU A 282 -8.77 28.09 -14.69
CA GLU A 282 -7.92 28.75 -13.70
C GLU A 282 -8.66 29.10 -12.40
#